data_4607be9aeee6988591f501605840cfdf
#
_entry.id   4607be9aeee6988591f501605840cfdf
#
_cell.length_a   1.000
_cell.length_b   1.000
_cell.length_c   1.000
_cell.angle_alpha   90.00
_cell.angle_beta   90.00
_cell.angle_gamma   90.00
#
_symmetry.space_group_name_H-M   'P 1'
#
loop_
_entity.id
_entity.type
_entity.pdbx_description
1 polymer ?
#
loop_
_entity_poly.entity_id
_entity_poly.type
_entity_poly.pdbx_seq_one_letter_code
_entity_poly.pdbx_strand_id
1 'polypeptide(L)'
;CAQTGTGKTASFAIPIIQHLHLNKGEGKRLGIKALILTPTRELALQISECIDDYSKYTRIRHGIIFGGVNQRPQVDMLHKGIDILVATPGRLLDLMNQGHIRLDNIQYCAD
;
A
#
# COMPACT_ATOMS: atom_id res chain seq x y z
N CYS A 1 7.94 12.78 6.60
CA CYS A 1 6.70 12.63 7.37
C CYS A 1 6.98 12.67 8.86
N ALA A 2 6.79 13.83 9.44
CA ALA A 2 7.14 14.04 10.85
C ALA A 2 5.91 14.02 11.76
N GLN A 3 4.81 13.51 11.29
CA GLN A 3 3.57 13.50 12.06
C GLN A 3 3.62 12.43 13.14
N THR A 4 3.25 12.80 14.36
CA THR A 4 3.33 11.90 15.49
C THR A 4 2.45 10.66 15.33
N GLY A 5 1.25 10.82 14.79
CA GLY A 5 0.34 9.70 14.63
C GLY A 5 0.79 8.67 13.60
N THR A 6 1.67 9.06 12.70
CA THR A 6 2.14 8.18 11.61
C THR A 6 3.62 7.88 11.70
N GLY A 7 4.32 8.43 12.68
CA GLY A 7 5.77 8.28 12.79
C GLY A 7 6.23 6.82 12.81
N LYS A 8 5.55 5.99 13.59
CA LYS A 8 5.90 4.58 13.68
C LYS A 8 5.66 3.86 12.36
N THR A 9 4.55 4.15 11.70
CA THR A 9 4.23 3.49 10.44
C THR A 9 5.20 3.92 9.35
N ALA A 10 5.56 5.19 9.33
CA ALA A 10 6.57 5.69 8.40
C ALA A 10 7.92 4.99 8.63
N SER A 11 8.26 4.71 9.89
CA SER A 11 9.49 3.99 10.21
C SER A 11 9.49 2.58 9.62
N PHE A 12 8.34 1.93 9.55
CA PHE A 12 8.23 0.63 8.90
C PHE A 12 8.27 0.76 7.38
N ALA A 13 7.70 1.82 6.84
CA ALA A 13 7.61 2.00 5.40
C ALA A 13 8.98 2.17 4.75
N ILE A 14 9.89 2.88 5.41
CA ILE A 14 11.21 3.16 4.85
C ILE A 14 11.98 1.87 4.56
N PRO A 15 12.15 0.93 5.51
CA PRO A 15 12.83 -0.33 5.22
C PRO A 15 12.12 -1.15 4.15
N ILE A 16 10.80 -1.14 4.13
CA ILE A 16 10.04 -1.87 3.12
C ILE A 16 10.34 -1.32 1.74
N ILE A 17 10.31 0.00 1.59
CA ILE A 17 10.59 0.66 0.32
C ILE A 17 12.00 0.34 -0.15
N GLN A 18 12.98 0.43 0.76
CA GLN A 18 14.36 0.12 0.43
C GLN A 18 14.53 -1.32 -0.04
N HIS A 19 13.92 -2.26 0.68
CA HIS A 19 14.00 -3.67 0.31
C HIS A 19 13.38 -3.92 -1.06
N LEU A 20 12.19 -3.37 -1.29
CA LEU A 20 11.51 -3.54 -2.57
C LEU A 20 12.28 -2.89 -3.70
N HIS A 21 12.89 -1.74 -3.45
CA HIS A 21 13.68 -1.05 -4.46
C HIS A 21 14.91 -1.86 -4.86
N LEU A 22 15.62 -2.41 -3.87
CA LEU A 22 16.81 -3.21 -4.12
C LEU A 22 16.50 -4.52 -4.83
N ASN A 23 15.33 -5.09 -4.58
CA ASN A 23 14.94 -6.38 -5.15
C ASN A 23 14.00 -6.24 -6.35
N LYS A 24 13.72 -5.02 -6.78
CA LYS A 24 12.84 -4.82 -7.92
C LYS A 24 13.51 -5.36 -9.18
N GLY A 25 12.79 -6.20 -9.89
CA GLY A 25 13.35 -6.88 -11.05
C GLY A 25 13.74 -8.31 -10.78
N GLU A 26 13.90 -8.68 -9.52
CA GLU A 26 14.12 -10.07 -9.16
C GLU A 26 12.78 -10.81 -9.19
N GLY A 27 12.64 -11.75 -10.06
CA GLY A 27 11.51 -12.65 -10.03
C GLY A 27 10.26 -12.19 -10.75
N LYS A 28 10.19 -11.02 -11.30
CA LYS A 28 9.04 -10.56 -12.11
C LYS A 28 7.70 -10.80 -11.46
N ARG A 29 7.63 -10.74 -10.15
CA ARG A 29 6.37 -10.97 -9.44
C ARG A 29 5.46 -9.77 -9.58
N LEU A 30 4.31 -9.99 -10.18
CA LEU A 30 3.24 -9.01 -10.23
C LEU A 30 2.40 -9.17 -8.97
N GLY A 31 1.86 -8.06 -8.48
CA GLY A 31 0.98 -8.09 -7.33
C GLY A 31 1.53 -7.33 -6.15
N ILE A 32 0.72 -7.25 -5.12
CA ILE A 32 1.00 -6.47 -3.93
C ILE A 32 2.03 -7.20 -3.08
N LYS A 33 3.11 -6.52 -2.75
CA LYS A 33 4.18 -7.10 -1.95
C LYS A 33 4.15 -6.65 -0.49
N ALA A 34 3.55 -5.51 -0.24
CA ALA A 34 3.43 -4.98 1.12
C ALA A 34 2.01 -4.46 1.35
N LEU A 35 1.48 -4.75 2.53
CA LEU A 35 0.15 -4.31 2.93
C LEU A 35 0.26 -3.56 4.24
N ILE A 36 -0.29 -2.35 4.27
CA ILE A 36 -0.34 -1.54 5.47
C ILE A 36 -1.81 -1.28 5.80
N LEU A 37 -2.24 -1.81 6.94
CA LEU A 37 -3.62 -1.63 7.42
C LEU A 37 -3.69 -0.43 8.34
N THR A 38 -4.69 0.42 8.14
CA THR A 38 -4.92 1.58 8.98
C THR A 38 -6.40 1.62 9.38
N PRO A 39 -6.70 2.09 10.59
CA PRO A 39 -8.09 2.12 11.03
C PRO A 39 -8.92 3.23 10.40
N THR A 40 -8.30 4.29 9.92
CA THR A 40 -9.04 5.45 9.42
C THR A 40 -8.51 5.90 8.06
N ARG A 41 -9.39 6.59 7.34
CA ARG A 41 -9.06 7.19 6.05
C ARG A 41 -7.96 8.25 6.20
N GLU A 42 -8.03 9.06 7.26
CA GLU A 42 -7.04 10.12 7.48
C GLU A 42 -5.64 9.55 7.65
N LEU A 43 -5.51 8.48 8.43
CA LEU A 43 -4.22 7.82 8.60
C LEU A 43 -3.73 7.20 7.30
N ALA A 44 -4.64 6.60 6.54
CA ALA A 44 -4.29 6.02 5.25
C ALA A 44 -3.71 7.08 4.31
N LEU A 45 -4.33 8.25 4.26
CA LEU A 45 -3.85 9.36 3.42
C LEU A 45 -2.49 9.86 3.88
N GLN A 46 -2.27 10.00 5.18
CA GLN A 46 -0.99 10.45 5.71
C GLN A 46 0.12 9.44 5.40
N ILE A 47 -0.17 8.16 5.56
CA ILE A 47 0.80 7.12 5.26
C ILE A 47 1.12 7.10 3.77
N SER A 48 0.13 7.26 2.94
CA SER A 48 0.32 7.31 1.49
C SER A 48 1.23 8.47 1.09
N GLU A 49 1.05 9.63 1.70
CA GLU A 49 1.92 10.78 1.46
C GLU A 49 3.36 10.48 1.85
N CYS A 50 3.56 9.81 3.00
CA CYS A 50 4.88 9.41 3.43
C CYS A 50 5.55 8.46 2.44
N ILE A 51 4.79 7.49 1.98
CA ILE A 51 5.31 6.53 1.01
C ILE A 51 5.67 7.22 -0.29
N ASP A 52 4.84 8.16 -0.72
CA ASP A 52 5.09 8.94 -1.92
C ASP A 52 6.42 9.68 -1.84
N ASP A 53 6.67 10.33 -0.69
CA ASP A 53 7.91 11.06 -0.48
C ASP A 53 9.13 10.13 -0.51
N TYR A 54 9.05 9.00 0.17
CA TYR A 54 10.18 8.08 0.28
C TYR A 54 10.41 7.25 -0.98
N SER A 55 9.38 7.06 -1.79
CA SER A 55 9.50 6.27 -3.01
C SER A 55 9.66 7.13 -4.27
N LYS A 56 9.79 8.43 -4.10
CA LYS A 56 9.80 9.41 -5.18
C LYS A 56 10.83 9.11 -6.28
N TYR A 57 11.98 8.62 -5.89
CA TYR A 57 13.06 8.32 -6.83
C TYR A 57 13.22 6.83 -7.09
N THR A 58 12.19 6.05 -6.79
CA THR A 58 12.20 4.62 -7.03
C THR A 58 11.12 4.26 -8.05
N ARG A 59 11.14 3.01 -8.50
CA ARG A 59 10.09 2.51 -9.37
C ARG A 59 8.96 1.83 -8.59
N ILE A 60 8.96 1.97 -7.29
CA ILE A 60 7.95 1.37 -6.44
C ILE A 60 6.64 2.15 -6.61
N ARG A 61 5.57 1.41 -6.85
CA ARG A 61 4.24 1.98 -6.97
C ARG A 61 3.43 1.66 -5.74
N HIS A 62 2.64 2.59 -5.30
CA HIS A 62 1.78 2.39 -4.15
C HIS A 62 0.37 2.87 -4.44
N GLY A 63 -0.57 2.35 -3.69
CA GLY A 63 -1.97 2.73 -3.81
C GLY A 63 -2.64 2.74 -2.46
N ILE A 64 -3.81 3.34 -2.42
CA ILE A 64 -4.58 3.49 -1.19
C ILE A 64 -6.03 3.11 -1.47
N ILE A 65 -6.62 2.35 -0.54
CA ILE A 65 -8.04 2.04 -0.61
C ILE A 65 -8.70 2.34 0.73
N PHE A 66 -9.90 2.88 0.68
CA PHE A 66 -10.69 3.19 1.87
C PHE A 66 -12.17 3.26 1.51
N GLY A 67 -13.04 3.07 2.49
CA GLY A 67 -14.47 3.08 2.30
C GLY A 67 -15.07 4.47 2.21
N GLY A 68 -16.37 4.54 1.97
CA GLY A 68 -17.10 5.80 1.93
C GLY A 68 -17.01 6.55 0.61
N VAL A 69 -16.33 5.98 -0.38
CA VAL A 69 -16.20 6.58 -1.72
C VAL A 69 -16.40 5.49 -2.77
N ASN A 70 -16.58 5.93 -4.02
CA ASN A 70 -16.72 5.01 -5.13
C ASN A 70 -15.45 4.14 -5.24
N GLN A 71 -15.65 2.82 -5.34
CA GLN A 71 -14.53 1.90 -5.43
C GLN A 71 -13.90 1.83 -6.81
N ARG A 72 -14.57 2.31 -7.84
CA ARG A 72 -14.11 2.14 -9.23
C ARG A 72 -12.68 2.64 -9.47
N PRO A 73 -12.33 3.87 -9.06
CA PRO A 73 -10.95 4.31 -9.25
C PRO A 73 -9.95 3.45 -8.49
N GLN A 74 -10.35 2.93 -7.33
CA GLN A 74 -9.49 2.06 -6.54
C GLN A 74 -9.27 0.72 -7.22
N VAL A 75 -10.32 0.15 -7.78
CA VAL A 75 -10.24 -1.09 -8.55
C VAL A 75 -9.33 -0.91 -9.77
N ASP A 76 -9.51 0.19 -10.49
CA ASP A 76 -8.68 0.47 -11.67
C ASP A 76 -7.21 0.60 -11.28
N MET A 77 -6.92 1.26 -10.18
CA MET A 77 -5.56 1.39 -9.67
C MET A 77 -4.96 0.02 -9.33
N LEU A 78 -5.73 -0.85 -8.71
CA LEU A 78 -5.28 -2.20 -8.38
C LEU A 78 -4.99 -3.02 -9.63
N HIS A 79 -5.80 -2.87 -10.65
CA HIS A 79 -5.61 -3.61 -11.91
C HIS A 79 -4.39 -3.13 -12.68
N LYS A 80 -3.97 -1.89 -12.49
CA LYS A 80 -2.73 -1.39 -13.10
C LYS A 80 -1.50 -1.99 -12.43
N GLY A 81 -1.64 -2.46 -11.21
CA GLY A 81 -0.55 -3.06 -10.45
C GLY A 81 0.15 -2.07 -9.53
N ILE A 82 0.31 -2.49 -8.30
CA ILE A 82 1.02 -1.71 -7.27
C ILE A 82 1.87 -2.66 -6.44
N ASP A 83 2.88 -2.11 -5.79
CA ASP A 83 3.78 -2.88 -4.93
C ASP A 83 3.37 -2.77 -3.47
N ILE A 84 2.90 -1.61 -3.05
CA ILE A 84 2.50 -1.34 -1.67
C ILE A 84 1.05 -0.89 -1.66
N LEU A 85 0.25 -1.54 -0.82
CA LEU A 85 -1.15 -1.18 -0.63
C LEU A 85 -1.37 -0.68 0.78
N VAL A 86 -1.91 0.52 0.90
CA VAL A 86 -2.39 1.08 2.17
C VAL A 86 -3.91 0.96 2.16
N ALA A 87 -4.47 0.34 3.19
CA ALA A 87 -5.89 0.00 3.15
C ALA A 87 -6.55 0.15 4.51
N THR A 88 -7.82 0.55 4.49
CA THR A 88 -8.68 0.37 5.66
C THR A 88 -9.28 -1.03 5.59
N PRO A 89 -9.47 -1.70 6.74
CA PRO A 89 -9.86 -3.12 6.74
C PRO A 89 -11.17 -3.43 6.03
N GLY A 90 -12.19 -2.60 6.21
CA GLY A 90 -13.50 -2.87 5.62
C GLY A 90 -13.46 -2.89 4.10
N ARG A 91 -12.84 -1.88 3.50
CA ARG A 91 -12.73 -1.83 2.04
C ARG A 91 -11.81 -2.91 1.51
N LEU A 92 -10.75 -3.24 2.25
CA LEU A 92 -9.86 -4.33 1.86
C LEU A 92 -10.63 -5.64 1.75
N LEU A 93 -11.39 -6.00 2.78
CA LEU A 93 -12.18 -7.23 2.76
C LEU A 93 -13.20 -7.23 1.64
N ASP A 94 -13.86 -6.11 1.42
CA ASP A 94 -14.85 -5.98 0.38
C ASP A 94 -14.25 -6.26 -1.00
N LEU A 95 -13.11 -5.65 -1.30
CA LEU A 95 -12.46 -5.85 -2.59
C LEU A 95 -11.85 -7.24 -2.73
N MET A 96 -11.40 -7.83 -1.64
CA MET A 96 -10.94 -9.22 -1.66
C MET A 96 -12.09 -10.16 -1.99
N ASN A 97 -13.26 -9.94 -1.38
CA ASN A 97 -14.44 -10.75 -1.64
C ASN A 97 -14.92 -10.64 -3.08
N GLN A 98 -14.71 -9.48 -3.70
CA GLN A 98 -15.05 -9.27 -5.09
C GLN A 98 -14.00 -9.82 -6.07
N GLY A 99 -12.85 -10.25 -5.56
CA GLY A 99 -11.81 -10.82 -6.40
C GLY A 99 -10.84 -9.80 -6.97
N HIS A 100 -10.87 -8.56 -6.51
CA HIS A 100 -9.99 -7.52 -7.03
C HIS A 100 -8.62 -7.48 -6.38
N ILE A 101 -8.44 -8.12 -5.24
CA ILE A 101 -7.19 -8.11 -4.49
C ILE A 101 -6.77 -9.53 -4.20
N ARG A 102 -5.51 -9.83 -4.48
CA ARG A 102 -4.89 -11.10 -4.11
C ARG A 102 -3.65 -10.80 -3.28
N LEU A 103 -3.50 -11.52 -2.18
CA LEU A 103 -2.41 -11.31 -1.24
C LEU A 103 -1.38 -12.44 -1.28
N ASP A 104 -1.32 -13.15 -2.39
CA ASP A 104 -0.47 -14.33 -2.54
C ASP A 104 1.02 -13.99 -2.48
N ASN A 105 1.39 -12.78 -2.87
CA ASN A 105 2.78 -12.35 -2.97
C ASN A 105 3.20 -11.40 -1.87
N ILE A 106 2.40 -11.28 -0.82
CA ILE A 106 2.69 -10.37 0.28
C ILE A 106 3.96 -10.82 0.99
N GLN A 107 4.90 -9.89 1.14
CA GLN A 107 6.14 -10.10 1.88
C GLN A 107 6.14 -9.34 3.21
N TYR A 108 5.36 -8.27 3.29
CA TYR A 108 5.31 -7.41 4.46
C TYR A 108 3.86 -7.07 4.79
N CYS A 109 3.53 -7.12 6.06
CA CYS A 109 2.22 -6.71 6.54
C CYS A 109 2.41 -5.91 7.82
N ALA A 110 1.81 -4.72 7.89
CA ALA A 110 1.90 -3.84 9.04
C ALA A 110 0.53 -3.26 9.38
N ASP A 111 0.33 -3.05 10.66
CA ASP A 111 -0.90 -2.40 11.16
C ASP A 111 -0.67 -0.94 11.44
#